data_f4f94fbbb673bba9bd8e87ee72afb8b8
#
_entry.id   f4f94fbbb673bba9bd8e87ee72afb8b8
#
_cell.length_a   1.000
_cell.length_b   1.000
_cell.length_c   1.000
_cell.angle_alpha   90.00
_cell.angle_beta   90.00
_cell.angle_gamma   90.00
#
_symmetry.space_group_name_H-M   'P 1'
#
loop_
_entity.id
_entity.type
_entity.pdbx_description
1 polymer ?
#
loop_
_entity_poly.entity_id
_entity_poly.type
_entity_poly.pdbx_seq_one_letter_code
_entity_poly.pdbx_strand_id
1 'polypeptide(L)'
;MKHFKTSSGMDMTPWLCGSPPNTGQRQRWPGRFIYNLKKFYPLEGKKILSMFCGESDIGVTTDFRSETGAEIVAPYDKIPLKNGTFDMVIADPPYTAGFGFEWSKDMKDLPKPKHVLKEAARLTRTGGLILILHILVIPAYKEFNVQRVALHPVLCGPNNVIRVLNVFGKMRKIK
;
A
#
# COMPACT_ATOMS: atom_id res chain seq x y z
N MET A 1 6.04 -21.19 7.06
CA MET A 1 5.52 -20.82 5.72
C MET A 1 6.70 -20.94 4.76
N LYS A 2 6.54 -21.67 3.68
CA LYS A 2 7.61 -21.80 2.65
C LYS A 2 7.72 -20.47 1.90
N HIS A 3 8.94 -19.98 1.72
CA HIS A 3 9.22 -18.83 0.87
C HIS A 3 9.29 -19.28 -0.58
N PHE A 4 8.58 -18.58 -1.44
CA PHE A 4 8.62 -18.81 -2.88
C PHE A 4 9.36 -17.66 -3.54
N LYS A 5 10.41 -17.99 -4.29
CA LYS A 5 11.17 -17.00 -5.06
C LYS A 5 11.13 -17.37 -6.54
N THR A 6 11.12 -16.35 -7.38
CA THR A 6 11.31 -16.53 -8.83
C THR A 6 12.76 -16.91 -9.13
N SER A 7 13.03 -17.33 -10.36
CA SER A 7 14.41 -17.54 -10.86
C SER A 7 15.27 -16.27 -10.73
N SER A 8 14.68 -15.08 -10.77
CA SER A 8 15.36 -13.80 -10.54
C SER A 8 15.51 -13.44 -9.05
N GLY A 9 15.10 -14.31 -8.12
CA GLY A 9 15.20 -14.09 -6.68
C GLY A 9 14.08 -13.22 -6.06
N MET A 10 13.09 -12.78 -6.84
CA MET A 10 11.95 -11.99 -6.33
C MET A 10 11.08 -12.85 -5.41
N ASP A 11 10.72 -12.31 -4.23
CA ASP A 11 9.83 -12.99 -3.29
C ASP A 11 8.36 -12.95 -3.78
N MET A 12 7.75 -14.13 -3.87
CA MET A 12 6.34 -14.32 -4.25
C MET A 12 5.56 -15.14 -3.21
N THR A 13 5.97 -15.07 -1.96
CA THR A 13 5.31 -15.83 -0.88
C THR A 13 3.84 -15.38 -0.69
N PRO A 14 2.86 -16.30 -0.79
CA PRO A 14 1.45 -15.97 -0.57
C PRO A 14 1.17 -15.61 0.89
N TRP A 15 0.32 -14.64 1.13
CA TRP A 15 -0.15 -14.25 2.46
C TRP A 15 -1.57 -14.73 2.71
N LEU A 16 -1.72 -15.67 3.60
CA LEU A 16 -3.02 -16.14 4.07
C LEU A 16 -3.49 -15.21 5.20
N CYS A 17 -4.34 -14.26 4.87
CA CYS A 17 -4.76 -13.21 5.81
C CYS A 17 -6.08 -13.52 6.53
N GLY A 18 -6.96 -14.33 5.94
CA GLY A 18 -8.31 -14.55 6.46
C GLY A 18 -9.20 -13.31 6.32
N SER A 19 -10.44 -13.44 6.76
CA SER A 19 -11.40 -12.32 6.78
C SER A 19 -10.99 -11.28 7.82
N PRO A 20 -11.26 -9.99 7.60
CA PRO A 20 -11.13 -8.99 8.65
C PRO A 20 -12.06 -9.34 9.82
N PRO A 21 -11.69 -9.01 11.05
CA PRO A 21 -12.57 -9.22 12.20
C PRO A 21 -13.90 -8.48 11.96
N ASN A 22 -15.01 -9.12 12.28
CA ASN A 22 -16.34 -8.52 12.18
C ASN A 22 -16.57 -7.57 13.38
N THR A 23 -15.92 -6.43 13.37
CA THR A 23 -15.97 -5.44 14.46
C THR A 23 -16.90 -4.27 14.17
N GLY A 24 -17.68 -4.33 13.07
CA GLY A 24 -18.48 -3.19 12.61
C GLY A 24 -17.65 -2.00 12.09
N GLN A 25 -16.34 -2.04 12.22
CA GLN A 25 -15.43 -1.00 11.74
C GLN A 25 -15.17 -1.21 10.25
N ARG A 26 -15.40 -0.18 9.48
CA ARG A 26 -15.14 -0.14 8.04
C ARG A 26 -13.65 0.16 7.83
N GLN A 27 -13.08 -0.39 6.75
CA GLN A 27 -11.77 0.06 6.24
C GLN A 27 -10.53 -0.45 6.99
N ARG A 28 -10.55 -1.71 7.43
CA ARG A 28 -9.39 -2.35 8.04
C ARG A 28 -8.62 -3.20 7.04
N TRP A 29 -7.34 -3.33 7.30
CA TRP A 29 -6.50 -4.32 6.63
C TRP A 29 -7.10 -5.73 6.76
N PRO A 30 -6.89 -6.63 5.78
CA PRO A 30 -7.27 -8.03 5.92
C PRO A 30 -6.74 -8.64 7.23
N GLY A 31 -7.48 -9.55 7.86
CA GLY A 31 -7.27 -10.03 9.21
C GLY A 31 -5.82 -10.19 9.70
N ARG A 32 -5.01 -11.03 9.02
CA ARG A 32 -3.59 -11.25 9.39
C ARG A 32 -2.61 -10.41 8.56
N PHE A 33 -3.07 -9.41 7.83
CA PHE A 33 -2.23 -8.61 6.95
C PHE A 33 -1.11 -7.91 7.71
N ILE A 34 -1.44 -7.21 8.79
CA ILE A 34 -0.46 -6.49 9.62
C ILE A 34 0.54 -7.44 10.27
N TYR A 35 0.10 -8.61 10.71
CA TYR A 35 1.02 -9.64 11.22
C TYR A 35 2.03 -10.07 10.14
N ASN A 36 1.56 -10.37 8.93
CA ASN A 36 2.43 -10.73 7.82
C ASN A 36 3.33 -9.56 7.43
N LEU A 37 2.79 -8.33 7.40
CA LEU A 37 3.57 -7.12 7.11
C LEU A 37 4.77 -7.00 8.06
N LYS A 38 4.54 -7.05 9.38
CA LYS A 38 5.60 -6.98 10.40
C LYS A 38 6.62 -8.12 10.28
N LYS A 39 6.17 -9.32 9.90
CA LYS A 39 7.03 -10.49 9.73
C LYS A 39 7.97 -10.38 8.53
N PHE A 40 7.48 -9.89 7.39
CA PHE A 40 8.26 -9.79 6.15
C PHE A 40 8.98 -8.46 6.00
N TYR A 41 8.45 -7.40 6.58
CA TYR A 41 8.94 -6.03 6.49
C TYR A 41 8.95 -5.39 7.87
N PRO A 42 10.02 -5.57 8.67
CA PRO A 42 10.10 -4.99 10.03
C PRO A 42 9.82 -3.49 10.03
N LEU A 43 8.92 -3.05 10.88
CA LEU A 43 8.45 -1.66 10.94
C LEU A 43 9.19 -0.83 12.00
N GLU A 44 9.82 -1.48 12.98
CA GLU A 44 10.49 -0.82 14.09
C GLU A 44 11.60 0.13 13.62
N GLY A 45 11.66 1.32 14.22
CA GLY A 45 12.64 2.34 13.91
C GLY A 45 12.50 2.97 12.52
N LYS A 46 11.45 2.64 11.76
CA LYS A 46 11.21 3.19 10.42
C LYS A 46 10.20 4.33 10.46
N LYS A 47 10.48 5.37 9.68
CA LYS A 47 9.52 6.42 9.39
C LYS A 47 8.57 5.95 8.29
N ILE A 48 7.33 5.66 8.66
CA ILE A 48 6.32 5.05 7.78
C ILE A 48 5.24 6.06 7.46
N LEU A 49 4.74 6.03 6.21
CA LEU A 49 3.54 6.73 5.78
C LEU A 49 2.49 5.71 5.34
N SER A 50 1.29 5.82 5.88
CA SER A 50 0.09 5.09 5.42
C SER A 50 -0.78 6.02 4.57
N MET A 51 -0.87 5.73 3.28
CA MET A 51 -1.78 6.41 2.34
C MET A 51 -3.10 5.65 2.25
N PHE A 52 -4.21 6.36 2.14
CA PHE A 52 -5.57 5.78 2.19
C PHE A 52 -5.75 4.99 3.50
N CYS A 53 -5.37 5.62 4.61
CA CYS A 53 -5.19 4.94 5.87
C CYS A 53 -6.48 4.34 6.44
N GLY A 54 -7.66 4.88 6.07
CA GLY A 54 -8.89 4.51 6.76
C GLY A 54 -8.71 4.69 8.27
N GLU A 55 -8.91 3.62 9.02
CA GLU A 55 -8.70 3.56 10.48
C GLU A 55 -7.33 2.97 10.88
N SER A 56 -6.34 2.96 9.98
CA SER A 56 -4.98 2.46 10.29
C SER A 56 -4.23 3.45 11.16
N ASP A 57 -3.45 2.92 12.11
CA ASP A 57 -2.58 3.66 13.03
C ASP A 57 -1.08 3.43 12.74
N ILE A 58 -0.73 2.94 11.56
CA ILE A 58 0.65 2.61 11.20
C ILE A 58 1.39 3.85 10.68
N GLY A 59 2.25 4.40 11.48
CA GLY A 59 3.08 5.57 11.13
C GLY A 59 2.26 6.84 10.96
N VAL A 60 2.76 7.78 10.17
CA VAL A 60 2.02 8.99 9.76
C VAL A 60 0.91 8.59 8.81
N THR A 61 -0.30 9.11 9.02
CA THR A 61 -1.49 8.69 8.27
C THR A 61 -1.99 9.79 7.35
N THR A 62 -2.37 9.42 6.12
CA THR A 62 -3.00 10.33 5.18
C THR A 62 -4.25 9.73 4.55
N ASP A 63 -5.29 10.52 4.45
CA ASP A 63 -6.49 10.22 3.69
C ASP A 63 -7.03 11.51 3.07
N PHE A 64 -7.86 11.44 2.05
CA PHE A 64 -8.52 12.63 1.49
C PHE A 64 -9.79 12.97 2.27
N ARG A 65 -10.29 12.06 3.09
CA ARG A 65 -11.50 12.18 3.90
C ARG A 65 -11.14 12.59 5.32
N SER A 66 -11.76 13.65 5.81
CA SER A 66 -11.53 14.14 7.18
C SER A 66 -12.11 13.23 8.26
N GLU A 67 -13.15 12.47 7.96
CA GLU A 67 -13.82 11.57 8.91
C GLU A 67 -13.02 10.34 9.29
N THR A 68 -11.92 10.05 8.61
CA THR A 68 -11.03 8.93 8.95
C THR A 68 -10.15 9.20 10.17
N GLY A 69 -10.02 10.46 10.59
CA GLY A 69 -9.10 10.85 11.65
C GLY A 69 -7.63 10.82 11.22
N ALA A 70 -7.35 10.82 9.90
CA ALA A 70 -5.99 10.88 9.39
C ALA A 70 -5.26 12.14 9.88
N GLU A 71 -3.97 12.00 10.22
CA GLU A 71 -3.13 13.13 10.65
C GLU A 71 -3.01 14.20 9.55
N ILE A 72 -3.06 13.78 8.28
CA ILE A 72 -2.98 14.68 7.13
C ILE A 72 -4.14 14.39 6.20
N VAL A 73 -5.05 15.36 6.07
CA VAL A 73 -6.15 15.32 5.10
C VAL A 73 -5.70 16.00 3.81
N ALA A 74 -5.50 15.21 2.76
CA ALA A 74 -5.00 15.71 1.47
C ALA A 74 -5.35 14.78 0.31
N PRO A 75 -5.43 15.29 -0.94
CA PRO A 75 -5.48 14.47 -2.14
C PRO A 75 -4.26 13.52 -2.21
N TYR A 76 -4.51 12.27 -2.57
CA TYR A 76 -3.49 11.21 -2.57
C TYR A 76 -2.32 11.45 -3.53
N ASP A 77 -2.48 12.33 -4.51
CA ASP A 77 -1.47 12.69 -5.52
C ASP A 77 -0.79 14.04 -5.26
N LYS A 78 -1.12 14.70 -4.15
CA LYS A 78 -0.59 16.01 -3.73
C LYS A 78 -0.43 16.11 -2.21
N ILE A 79 0.14 15.10 -1.57
CA ILE A 79 0.35 15.10 -0.13
C ILE A 79 1.38 16.18 0.24
N PRO A 80 1.09 17.09 1.20
CA PRO A 80 1.93 18.27 1.51
C PRO A 80 3.16 17.88 2.35
N LEU A 81 3.93 16.91 1.88
CA LEU A 81 5.13 16.41 2.53
C LEU A 81 6.35 16.46 1.59
N LYS A 82 7.53 16.61 2.19
CA LYS A 82 8.79 16.66 1.45
C LYS A 82 9.11 15.34 0.75
N ASN A 83 9.80 15.44 -0.40
CA ASN A 83 10.28 14.26 -1.13
C ASN A 83 11.25 13.45 -0.27
N GLY A 84 11.20 12.13 -0.38
CA GLY A 84 12.18 11.24 0.25
C GLY A 84 12.17 11.28 1.79
N THR A 85 11.00 11.51 2.38
CA THR A 85 10.84 11.65 3.83
C THR A 85 10.76 10.30 4.56
N PHE A 86 10.19 9.27 3.91
CA PHE A 86 9.82 8.02 4.56
C PHE A 86 10.71 6.86 4.16
N ASP A 87 10.96 5.97 5.13
CA ASP A 87 11.62 4.68 4.90
C ASP A 87 10.70 3.71 4.18
N MET A 88 9.40 3.83 4.45
CA MET A 88 8.37 2.96 3.91
C MET A 88 7.08 3.75 3.67
N VAL A 89 6.46 3.53 2.51
CA VAL A 89 5.11 4.00 2.20
C VAL A 89 4.22 2.80 1.95
N ILE A 90 3.07 2.75 2.64
CA ILE A 90 2.07 1.68 2.51
C ILE A 90 0.78 2.31 2.00
N ALA A 91 0.13 1.69 1.02
CA ALA A 91 -1.12 2.18 0.44
C ALA A 91 -2.12 1.04 0.17
N ASP A 92 -3.40 1.28 0.49
CA ASP A 92 -4.54 0.41 0.09
C ASP A 92 -5.62 1.27 -0.57
N PRO A 93 -5.40 1.75 -1.80
CA PRO A 93 -6.35 2.60 -2.49
C PRO A 93 -7.64 1.83 -2.81
N PRO A 94 -8.81 2.49 -2.88
CA PRO A 94 -10.01 1.89 -3.43
C PRO A 94 -9.78 1.50 -4.90
N TYR A 95 -10.18 0.28 -5.29
CA TYR A 95 -9.87 -0.29 -6.60
C TYR A 95 -11.08 -0.79 -7.38
N THR A 96 -12.28 -0.67 -6.83
CA THR A 96 -13.55 -0.93 -7.54
C THR A 96 -14.54 0.19 -7.28
N ALA A 97 -15.43 0.44 -8.25
CA ALA A 97 -16.45 1.48 -8.14
C ALA A 97 -17.38 1.25 -6.93
N GLY A 98 -17.73 -0.01 -6.61
CA GLY A 98 -18.51 -0.35 -5.44
C GLY A 98 -17.83 0.07 -4.14
N PHE A 99 -16.56 -0.25 -3.97
CA PHE A 99 -15.76 0.25 -2.85
C PHE A 99 -15.55 1.76 -2.92
N GLY A 100 -15.27 2.32 -4.09
CA GLY A 100 -15.13 3.77 -4.27
C GLY A 100 -16.38 4.54 -3.84
N PHE A 101 -17.57 4.04 -4.16
CA PHE A 101 -18.83 4.70 -3.83
C PHE A 101 -19.17 4.63 -2.32
N GLU A 102 -18.84 3.51 -1.66
CA GLU A 102 -18.97 3.41 -0.19
C GLU A 102 -17.99 4.32 0.55
N TRP A 103 -16.85 4.66 -0.10
CA TRP A 103 -15.72 5.32 0.52
C TRP A 103 -15.67 6.82 0.25
N SER A 104 -16.32 7.28 -0.83
CA SER A 104 -16.45 8.71 -1.10
C SER A 104 -17.50 8.98 -2.17
N LYS A 105 -18.58 9.63 -1.76
CA LYS A 105 -19.55 10.21 -2.69
C LYS A 105 -18.94 11.32 -3.56
N ASP A 106 -17.79 11.86 -3.13
CA ASP A 106 -17.10 12.99 -3.76
C ASP A 106 -15.95 12.55 -4.68
N MET A 107 -15.58 11.25 -4.65
CA MET A 107 -14.53 10.74 -5.52
C MET A 107 -15.11 10.41 -6.90
N LYS A 108 -14.99 11.35 -7.84
CA LYS A 108 -15.47 11.20 -9.22
C LYS A 108 -14.77 10.06 -9.97
N ASP A 109 -13.49 9.78 -9.63
CA ASP A 109 -12.67 8.76 -10.27
C ASP A 109 -11.86 7.96 -9.24
N LEU A 110 -11.73 6.65 -9.46
CA LEU A 110 -10.84 5.81 -8.66
C LEU A 110 -9.38 6.24 -8.80
N PRO A 111 -8.59 6.16 -7.71
CA PRO A 111 -7.15 6.44 -7.78
C PRO A 111 -6.46 5.55 -8.81
N LYS A 112 -5.83 6.15 -9.81
CA LYS A 112 -5.08 5.40 -10.82
C LYS A 112 -3.82 4.81 -10.20
N PRO A 113 -3.57 3.48 -10.30
CA PRO A 113 -2.41 2.84 -9.68
C PRO A 113 -1.07 3.50 -10.03
N LYS A 114 -0.93 4.00 -11.25
CA LYS A 114 0.25 4.76 -11.69
C LYS A 114 0.46 6.03 -10.87
N HIS A 115 -0.60 6.78 -10.57
CA HIS A 115 -0.51 8.03 -9.81
C HIS A 115 -0.25 7.75 -8.32
N VAL A 116 -0.85 6.71 -7.76
CA VAL A 116 -0.56 6.25 -6.39
C VAL A 116 0.92 5.89 -6.27
N LEU A 117 1.45 5.08 -7.20
CA LEU A 117 2.86 4.70 -7.19
C LEU A 117 3.79 5.91 -7.40
N LYS A 118 3.42 6.88 -8.25
CA LYS A 118 4.18 8.12 -8.47
C LYS A 118 4.35 8.90 -7.17
N GLU A 119 3.27 9.14 -6.46
CA GLU A 119 3.29 9.92 -5.21
C GLU A 119 3.99 9.15 -4.09
N ALA A 120 3.71 7.85 -3.92
CA ALA A 120 4.42 7.00 -2.98
C ALA A 120 5.93 7.00 -3.25
N ALA A 121 6.34 6.93 -4.53
CA ALA A 121 7.74 6.99 -4.93
C ALA A 121 8.39 8.35 -4.66
N ARG A 122 7.64 9.46 -4.76
CA ARG A 122 8.10 10.80 -4.40
C ARG A 122 8.41 10.90 -2.91
N LEU A 123 7.53 10.35 -2.08
CA LEU A 123 7.62 10.45 -0.62
C LEU A 123 8.62 9.47 -0.01
N THR A 124 8.91 8.36 -0.70
CA THR A 124 9.86 7.35 -0.25
C THR A 124 11.30 7.78 -0.53
N ARG A 125 12.18 7.67 0.47
CA ARG A 125 13.62 7.92 0.30
C ARG A 125 14.28 6.85 -0.59
N THR A 126 15.44 7.18 -1.15
CA THR A 126 16.26 6.18 -1.84
C THR A 126 16.63 5.03 -0.90
N GLY A 127 16.48 3.81 -1.35
CA GLY A 127 16.64 2.58 -0.57
C GLY A 127 15.43 2.23 0.31
N GLY A 128 14.38 3.06 0.33
CA GLY A 128 13.13 2.77 1.02
C GLY A 128 12.21 1.85 0.21
N LEU A 129 11.12 1.42 0.84
CA LEU A 129 10.14 0.49 0.28
C LEU A 129 8.78 1.16 0.05
N ILE A 130 8.11 0.71 -1.00
CA ILE A 130 6.73 1.11 -1.35
C ILE A 130 5.90 -0.17 -1.43
N LEU A 131 4.84 -0.24 -0.65
CA LEU A 131 3.94 -1.37 -0.54
C LEU A 131 2.54 -0.94 -0.94
N ILE A 132 2.01 -1.47 -2.04
CA ILE A 132 0.66 -1.13 -2.52
C ILE A 132 -0.18 -2.40 -2.60
N LEU A 133 -1.19 -2.50 -1.75
CA LEU A 133 -2.20 -3.56 -1.83
C LEU A 133 -3.21 -3.19 -2.91
N HIS A 134 -3.42 -4.07 -3.89
CA HIS A 134 -4.33 -3.81 -5.01
C HIS A 134 -4.83 -5.13 -5.60
N ILE A 135 -5.86 -5.10 -6.44
CA ILE A 135 -6.29 -6.27 -7.24
C ILE A 135 -5.44 -6.46 -8.50
N LEU A 136 -4.63 -5.48 -8.87
CA LEU A 136 -3.78 -5.51 -10.07
C LEU A 136 -2.31 -5.66 -9.71
N VAL A 137 -1.56 -6.31 -10.57
CA VAL A 137 -0.10 -6.25 -10.60
C VAL A 137 0.29 -4.91 -11.25
N ILE A 138 0.77 -3.97 -10.44
CA ILE A 138 1.11 -2.61 -10.88
C ILE A 138 2.49 -2.63 -11.56
N PRO A 139 2.67 -2.15 -12.78
CA PRO A 139 3.99 -2.09 -13.43
C PRO A 139 5.02 -1.27 -12.64
N ALA A 140 6.27 -1.68 -12.69
CA ALA A 140 7.38 -0.87 -12.17
C ALA A 140 7.75 0.18 -13.21
N TYR A 141 7.31 1.42 -13.02
CA TYR A 141 7.57 2.52 -13.94
C TYR A 141 8.99 3.08 -13.74
N LYS A 142 9.84 2.96 -14.75
CA LYS A 142 11.24 3.41 -14.70
C LYS A 142 11.37 4.90 -14.38
N GLU A 143 10.45 5.72 -14.89
CA GLU A 143 10.42 7.17 -14.64
C GLU A 143 10.25 7.56 -13.16
N PHE A 144 9.78 6.64 -12.32
CA PHE A 144 9.65 6.88 -10.87
C PHE A 144 10.85 6.37 -10.08
N ASN A 145 11.86 5.81 -10.75
CA ASN A 145 13.03 5.17 -10.16
C ASN A 145 12.62 4.12 -9.11
N VAL A 146 11.77 3.20 -9.52
CA VAL A 146 11.33 2.07 -8.68
C VAL A 146 11.62 0.75 -9.38
N GLN A 147 11.96 -0.26 -8.59
CA GLN A 147 12.12 -1.63 -9.03
C GLN A 147 11.22 -2.53 -8.20
N ARG A 148 10.52 -3.48 -8.84
CA ARG A 148 9.78 -4.50 -8.10
C ARG A 148 10.74 -5.42 -7.36
N VAL A 149 10.54 -5.57 -6.05
CA VAL A 149 11.38 -6.42 -5.18
C VAL A 149 10.62 -7.63 -4.65
N ALA A 150 9.28 -7.52 -4.55
CA ALA A 150 8.43 -8.65 -4.20
C ALA A 150 7.00 -8.48 -4.76
N LEU A 151 6.27 -9.59 -4.78
CA LEU A 151 4.87 -9.65 -5.18
C LEU A 151 4.18 -10.73 -4.35
N HIS A 152 3.32 -10.33 -3.40
CA HIS A 152 2.64 -11.29 -2.54
C HIS A 152 1.17 -11.40 -2.89
N PRO A 153 0.68 -12.57 -3.36
CA PRO A 153 -0.75 -12.86 -3.38
C PRO A 153 -1.31 -12.80 -1.96
N VAL A 154 -2.38 -12.04 -1.76
CA VAL A 154 -3.03 -11.84 -0.45
C VAL A 154 -4.43 -12.44 -0.50
N LEU A 155 -4.63 -13.54 0.22
CA LEU A 155 -5.88 -14.26 0.29
C LEU A 155 -6.65 -13.86 1.56
N CYS A 156 -7.84 -13.28 1.38
CA CYS A 156 -8.62 -12.64 2.43
C CYS A 156 -9.86 -13.44 2.85
N GLY A 157 -9.75 -14.75 3.01
CA GLY A 157 -10.88 -15.60 3.43
C GLY A 157 -11.84 -15.95 2.27
N PRO A 158 -13.16 -16.11 2.50
CA PRO A 158 -14.09 -16.60 1.51
C PRO A 158 -14.41 -15.63 0.36
N ASN A 159 -13.75 -14.49 0.32
CA ASN A 159 -13.91 -13.55 -0.78
C ASN A 159 -13.31 -14.12 -2.07
N ASN A 160 -14.04 -14.01 -3.16
CA ASN A 160 -13.65 -14.50 -4.48
C ASN A 160 -12.53 -13.65 -5.14
N VAL A 161 -11.95 -12.68 -4.43
CA VAL A 161 -10.95 -11.76 -4.96
C VAL A 161 -9.61 -11.97 -4.27
N ILE A 162 -8.60 -12.34 -5.04
CA ILE A 162 -7.21 -12.33 -4.60
C ILE A 162 -6.67 -10.92 -4.81
N ARG A 163 -6.18 -10.31 -3.72
CA ARG A 163 -5.42 -9.06 -3.79
C ARG A 163 -3.94 -9.37 -4.01
N VAL A 164 -3.20 -8.37 -4.40
CA VAL A 164 -1.76 -8.47 -4.61
C VAL A 164 -1.07 -7.33 -3.86
N LEU A 165 -0.17 -7.68 -2.95
CA LEU A 165 0.73 -6.69 -2.38
C LEU A 165 1.91 -6.50 -3.33
N ASN A 166 1.90 -5.37 -4.00
CA ASN A 166 2.99 -4.93 -4.88
C ASN A 166 4.07 -4.26 -4.04
N VAL A 167 5.28 -4.79 -4.05
CA VAL A 167 6.40 -4.24 -3.28
C VAL A 167 7.47 -3.72 -4.23
N PHE A 168 7.82 -2.45 -4.07
CA PHE A 168 8.85 -1.78 -4.85
C PHE A 168 9.94 -1.22 -3.94
N GLY A 169 11.19 -1.35 -4.37
CA GLY A 169 12.31 -0.60 -3.83
C GLY A 169 12.48 0.72 -4.55
N LYS A 170 12.69 1.81 -3.82
CA LYS A 170 13.05 3.12 -4.37
C LYS A 170 14.53 3.15 -4.73
N MET A 171 14.80 3.24 -6.01
CA MET A 171 16.17 3.25 -6.54
C MET A 171 16.77 4.65 -6.56
N ARG A 172 18.09 4.71 -6.54
CA ARG A 172 18.81 5.96 -6.82
C ARG A 172 18.55 6.38 -8.27
N LYS A 173 18.33 7.66 -8.49
CA LYS A 173 18.24 8.18 -9.86
C LYS A 173 19.59 7.97 -10.55
N ILE A 174 19.61 7.17 -11.61
CA ILE A 174 20.77 7.04 -12.48
C ILE A 174 20.78 8.31 -13.33
N LYS A 175 21.89 9.04 -13.29
CA LYS A 175 22.11 10.23 -14.13
C LYS A 175 22.27 9.83 -15.58
#